data_6ce4d31fe50603d2b31d4bc2e0c1749d
#
_entry.id   6ce4d31fe50603d2b31d4bc2e0c1749d
#
_cell.length_a   1.000
_cell.length_b   1.000
_cell.length_c   1.000
_cell.angle_alpha   90.00
_cell.angle_beta   90.00
_cell.angle_gamma   90.00
#
_symmetry.space_group_name_H-M   'P 1'
#
loop_
_entity.id
_entity.type
_entity.pdbx_description
1 polymer ?
#
loop_
_entity_poly.entity_id
_entity_poly.type
_entity_poly.pdbx_seq_one_letter_code
_entity_poly.pdbx_strand_id
1 'polypeptide(L)'
;MTNILKLNAISPLADEIFKNCNYGDKVENPDGIMVRSAAMADYKVGENLIAVARAGAGTNNIPVADYTQKGIVVFNTPGANANAVKELVICELFLGGRKITDAIDWVKTLKGEGDSVGKLVEKGKSSFVGGEIFGKTLGVIGLGAIGIAVANAASALGMKVVGCDPFLSTANALMLSPAVKVVPSREEVYKCADYVTVHVPLTPDTKGMFNAETIALMKGGAVLINNSRGELADADAVISALECGKLARYITDFPSDKLIGVKNAICVPHLGASTPEAEDNCALMAAKQLVDYIENGNIVNSVNYPALSAPKEGAARICVHHKNVANMIAQFTAAVSSAGLNIENMADKSKGDFAYCIIDVNAKPAPELAKTIAAIDGVIKVRVI
;
A
#
# COMPACT_ATOMS: atom_id res chain seq x y z
N MET A 1 10.72 13.87 -26.79
CA MET A 1 10.45 14.33 -25.41
C MET A 1 9.35 13.45 -24.88
N THR A 2 9.50 12.88 -23.70
CA THR A 2 8.53 11.98 -23.10
C THR A 2 7.28 12.75 -22.67
N ASN A 3 6.09 12.21 -22.97
CA ASN A 3 4.79 12.82 -22.69
C ASN A 3 4.18 12.15 -21.47
N ILE A 4 3.91 12.91 -20.42
CA ILE A 4 3.33 12.39 -19.18
C ILE A 4 2.07 13.19 -18.82
N LEU A 5 0.95 12.48 -18.76
CA LEU A 5 -0.34 13.05 -18.39
C LEU A 5 -0.53 13.00 -16.87
N LYS A 6 -0.94 14.12 -16.29
CA LYS A 6 -1.35 14.23 -14.89
C LYS A 6 -2.87 14.16 -14.81
N LEU A 7 -3.39 13.06 -14.25
CA LEU A 7 -4.83 12.92 -13.97
C LEU A 7 -5.11 13.31 -12.51
N ASN A 8 -5.83 14.36 -12.32
CA ASN A 8 -6.16 15.01 -11.04
C ASN A 8 -4.97 15.60 -10.25
N ALA A 9 -5.26 16.15 -9.06
CA ALA A 9 -4.26 16.83 -8.25
C ALA A 9 -3.16 15.87 -7.78
N ILE A 10 -1.94 16.14 -8.16
CA ILE A 10 -0.70 15.48 -7.73
C ILE A 10 0.19 16.56 -7.11
N SER A 11 0.91 16.23 -6.04
CA SER A 11 1.83 17.17 -5.41
C SER A 11 2.81 17.78 -6.42
N PRO A 12 3.03 19.10 -6.38
CA PRO A 12 3.96 19.79 -7.28
C PRO A 12 5.42 19.36 -7.09
N LEU A 13 5.77 18.65 -6.02
CA LEU A 13 7.11 18.10 -5.84
C LEU A 13 7.48 17.07 -6.92
N ALA A 14 6.49 16.46 -7.57
CA ALA A 14 6.72 15.58 -8.72
C ALA A 14 7.18 16.35 -9.98
N ASP A 15 6.87 17.65 -10.10
CA ASP A 15 7.16 18.45 -11.28
C ASP A 15 8.67 18.55 -11.54
N GLU A 16 9.49 18.62 -10.49
CA GLU A 16 10.95 18.64 -10.58
C GLU A 16 11.53 17.37 -11.23
N ILE A 17 10.89 16.22 -11.02
CA ILE A 17 11.31 14.94 -11.61
C ILE A 17 11.01 14.94 -13.11
N PHE A 18 9.93 15.59 -13.52
CA PHE A 18 9.46 15.63 -14.90
C PHE A 18 9.93 16.87 -15.70
N LYS A 19 10.88 17.66 -15.18
CA LYS A 19 11.36 18.90 -15.84
C LYS A 19 11.87 18.71 -17.28
N ASN A 20 12.32 17.51 -17.64
CA ASN A 20 12.76 17.15 -18.98
C ASN A 20 11.65 16.47 -19.82
N CYS A 21 10.42 16.40 -19.30
CA CYS A 21 9.27 15.79 -19.95
C CYS A 21 8.24 16.86 -20.34
N ASN A 22 7.37 16.52 -21.28
CA ASN A 22 6.13 17.26 -21.48
C ASN A 22 5.11 16.73 -20.46
N TYR A 23 4.98 17.42 -19.32
CA TYR A 23 4.18 17.01 -18.18
C TYR A 23 3.04 18.00 -17.90
N GLY A 24 1.81 17.52 -17.79
CA GLY A 24 0.65 18.38 -17.49
C GLY A 24 -0.69 17.69 -17.60
N ASP A 25 -1.75 18.47 -17.38
CA ASP A 25 -3.13 17.99 -17.33
C ASP A 25 -3.76 17.77 -18.73
N LYS A 26 -3.11 18.28 -19.78
CA LYS A 26 -3.62 18.29 -21.17
C LYS A 26 -2.59 17.72 -22.15
N VAL A 27 -2.01 16.57 -21.81
CA VAL A 27 -1.04 15.90 -22.66
C VAL A 27 -1.78 14.87 -23.52
N GLU A 28 -1.70 15.02 -24.83
CA GLU A 28 -2.27 14.08 -25.79
C GLU A 28 -1.31 12.89 -26.03
N ASN A 29 -1.87 11.69 -26.22
CA ASN A 29 -1.11 10.45 -26.47
C ASN A 29 0.09 10.25 -25.51
N PRO A 30 -0.13 10.23 -24.20
CA PRO A 30 0.94 10.13 -23.23
C PRO A 30 1.67 8.80 -23.29
N ASP A 31 2.97 8.84 -23.03
CA ASP A 31 3.81 7.66 -22.80
C ASP A 31 3.60 7.11 -21.37
N GLY A 32 3.33 8.01 -20.42
CA GLY A 32 3.07 7.68 -19.02
C GLY A 32 1.93 8.49 -18.43
N ILE A 33 1.28 7.93 -17.41
CA ILE A 33 0.21 8.62 -16.66
C ILE A 33 0.55 8.62 -15.18
N MET A 34 0.45 9.80 -14.55
CA MET A 34 0.38 9.97 -13.10
C MET A 34 -1.07 10.08 -12.66
N VAL A 35 -1.50 9.27 -11.71
CA VAL A 35 -2.88 9.29 -11.18
C VAL A 35 -2.90 9.14 -9.66
N ARG A 36 -3.88 9.71 -8.99
CA ARG A 36 -4.14 9.49 -7.55
C ARG A 36 -5.50 8.82 -7.35
N SER A 37 -6.59 9.54 -7.51
CA SER A 37 -7.95 9.08 -7.23
C SER A 37 -8.88 9.05 -8.44
N ALA A 38 -8.45 9.58 -9.61
CA ALA A 38 -9.27 9.55 -10.81
C ALA A 38 -9.56 8.11 -11.24
N ALA A 39 -10.82 7.83 -11.59
CA ALA A 39 -11.22 6.55 -12.16
C ALA A 39 -10.67 6.42 -13.59
N MET A 40 -10.07 5.27 -13.89
CA MET A 40 -9.47 5.00 -15.20
C MET A 40 -10.19 3.87 -15.97
N ALA A 41 -11.31 3.37 -15.46
CA ALA A 41 -12.05 2.28 -16.11
C ALA A 41 -12.46 2.65 -17.55
N ASP A 42 -12.91 3.88 -17.76
CA ASP A 42 -13.36 4.39 -19.05
C ASP A 42 -12.30 5.20 -19.81
N TYR A 43 -11.05 5.24 -19.28
CA TYR A 43 -9.97 5.96 -19.93
C TYR A 43 -9.57 5.29 -21.24
N LYS A 44 -9.63 6.03 -22.35
CA LYS A 44 -9.22 5.53 -23.67
C LYS A 44 -7.70 5.51 -23.76
N VAL A 45 -7.15 4.32 -23.70
CA VAL A 45 -5.70 4.09 -23.77
C VAL A 45 -5.20 4.34 -25.20
N GLY A 46 -4.26 5.28 -25.37
CA GLY A 46 -3.53 5.50 -26.62
C GLY A 46 -2.46 4.43 -26.83
N GLU A 47 -1.97 4.31 -28.06
CA GLU A 47 -0.95 3.31 -28.45
C GLU A 47 0.40 3.54 -27.75
N ASN A 48 0.72 4.80 -27.41
CA ASN A 48 1.99 5.18 -26.81
C ASN A 48 2.08 4.82 -25.32
N LEU A 49 0.96 4.60 -24.65
CA LEU A 49 0.97 4.37 -23.20
C LEU A 49 1.72 3.09 -22.85
N ILE A 50 2.74 3.26 -22.00
CA ILE A 50 3.59 2.14 -21.54
C ILE A 50 3.51 1.93 -20.02
N ALA A 51 3.11 2.96 -19.26
CA ALA A 51 2.99 2.84 -17.82
C ALA A 51 2.00 3.81 -17.20
N VAL A 52 1.44 3.39 -16.06
CA VAL A 52 0.61 4.22 -15.17
C VAL A 52 1.20 4.13 -13.77
N ALA A 53 1.48 5.28 -13.15
CA ALA A 53 1.96 5.37 -11.77
C ALA A 53 0.91 6.02 -10.87
N ARG A 54 0.42 5.25 -9.88
CA ARG A 54 -0.51 5.76 -8.90
C ARG A 54 0.23 6.32 -7.68
N ALA A 55 -0.03 7.58 -7.38
CA ALA A 55 0.40 8.22 -6.13
C ALA A 55 -0.46 7.71 -4.95
N GLY A 56 -0.15 6.52 -4.45
CA GLY A 56 -0.86 5.83 -3.38
C GLY A 56 -0.74 4.31 -3.46
N ALA A 57 -1.07 3.60 -2.38
CA ALA A 57 -0.85 2.15 -2.28
C ALA A 57 -1.93 1.30 -2.99
N GLY A 58 -3.22 1.68 -2.92
CA GLY A 58 -4.32 0.94 -3.58
C GLY A 58 -4.36 1.21 -5.09
N THR A 59 -4.99 0.33 -5.88
CA THR A 59 -5.10 0.49 -7.35
C THR A 59 -6.50 0.20 -7.87
N ASN A 60 -7.51 0.29 -7.01
CA ASN A 60 -8.91 -0.05 -7.34
C ASN A 60 -9.52 0.83 -8.45
N ASN A 61 -8.96 2.02 -8.67
CA ASN A 61 -9.38 2.96 -9.70
C ASN A 61 -8.72 2.72 -11.07
N ILE A 62 -7.85 1.70 -11.21
CA ILE A 62 -7.09 1.39 -12.44
C ILE A 62 -7.52 0.00 -12.93
N PRO A 63 -7.83 -0.19 -14.22
CA PRO A 63 -8.17 -1.50 -14.80
C PRO A 63 -6.89 -2.34 -15.02
N VAL A 64 -6.30 -2.82 -13.92
CA VAL A 64 -4.98 -3.48 -13.90
C VAL A 64 -4.92 -4.69 -14.83
N ALA A 65 -5.97 -5.52 -14.85
CA ALA A 65 -6.00 -6.74 -15.68
C ALA A 65 -5.95 -6.42 -17.18
N ASP A 66 -6.71 -5.42 -17.63
CA ASP A 66 -6.71 -4.96 -19.01
C ASP A 66 -5.36 -4.37 -19.42
N TYR A 67 -4.75 -3.55 -18.54
CA TYR A 67 -3.44 -2.95 -18.79
C TYR A 67 -2.34 -3.99 -18.87
N THR A 68 -2.43 -5.08 -18.09
CA THR A 68 -1.49 -6.20 -18.16
C THR A 68 -1.48 -6.86 -19.54
N GLN A 69 -2.67 -7.10 -20.10
CA GLN A 69 -2.79 -7.70 -21.44
C GLN A 69 -2.22 -6.80 -22.55
N LYS A 70 -2.14 -5.49 -22.31
CA LYS A 70 -1.61 -4.49 -23.26
C LYS A 70 -0.12 -4.18 -23.07
N GLY A 71 0.55 -4.83 -22.12
CA GLY A 71 1.95 -4.53 -21.80
C GLY A 71 2.14 -3.15 -21.17
N ILE A 72 1.13 -2.65 -20.43
CA ILE A 72 1.19 -1.40 -19.69
C ILE A 72 1.49 -1.73 -18.22
N VAL A 73 2.61 -1.20 -17.71
CA VAL A 73 3.01 -1.41 -16.33
C VAL A 73 2.20 -0.49 -15.39
N VAL A 74 1.66 -1.06 -14.33
CA VAL A 74 0.95 -0.28 -13.31
C VAL A 74 1.78 -0.27 -12.03
N PHE A 75 2.24 0.91 -11.64
CA PHE A 75 2.97 1.16 -10.41
C PHE A 75 2.06 1.67 -9.31
N ASN A 76 2.37 1.30 -8.07
CA ASN A 76 1.84 1.95 -6.88
C ASN A 76 2.98 2.40 -5.97
N THR A 77 2.67 3.00 -4.82
CA THR A 77 3.68 3.56 -3.90
C THR A 77 3.56 2.91 -2.51
N PRO A 78 3.88 1.62 -2.38
CA PRO A 78 3.78 0.93 -1.10
C PRO A 78 4.77 1.54 -0.10
N GLY A 79 4.28 1.85 1.10
CA GLY A 79 5.10 2.39 2.19
C GLY A 79 5.35 3.91 2.14
N ALA A 80 5.04 4.61 1.04
CA ALA A 80 5.23 6.06 0.97
C ALA A 80 4.38 6.83 1.98
N ASN A 81 3.22 6.29 2.35
CA ASN A 81 2.31 6.82 3.36
C ASN A 81 2.46 6.16 4.75
N ALA A 82 3.47 5.30 4.94
CA ALA A 82 3.56 4.48 6.15
C ALA A 82 3.68 5.31 7.43
N ASN A 83 4.38 6.45 7.39
CA ASN A 83 4.50 7.33 8.55
C ASN A 83 3.15 7.94 8.95
N ALA A 84 2.37 8.42 8.00
CA ALA A 84 1.06 9.02 8.30
C ALA A 84 0.11 7.98 8.93
N VAL A 85 0.02 6.78 8.35
CA VAL A 85 -0.80 5.69 8.92
C VAL A 85 -0.30 5.30 10.31
N LYS A 86 1.02 5.20 10.51
CA LYS A 86 1.60 4.93 11.83
C LYS A 86 1.15 5.99 12.86
N GLU A 87 1.19 7.27 12.51
CA GLU A 87 0.79 8.34 13.43
C GLU A 87 -0.70 8.28 13.80
N LEU A 88 -1.55 7.98 12.83
CA LEU A 88 -2.98 7.75 13.10
C LEU A 88 -3.17 6.57 14.05
N VAL A 89 -2.54 5.42 13.81
CA VAL A 89 -2.64 4.24 14.69
C VAL A 89 -2.13 4.55 16.10
N ILE A 90 -1.02 5.28 16.24
CA ILE A 90 -0.52 5.68 17.57
C ILE A 90 -1.54 6.57 18.29
N CYS A 91 -2.17 7.54 17.61
CA CYS A 91 -3.27 8.32 18.14
C CYS A 91 -4.42 7.40 18.61
N GLU A 92 -4.80 6.42 17.80
CA GLU A 92 -5.88 5.49 18.07
C GLU A 92 -5.59 4.53 19.23
N LEU A 93 -4.32 4.19 19.49
CA LEU A 93 -3.93 3.47 20.72
C LEU A 93 -4.32 4.26 21.97
N PHE A 94 -4.10 5.58 22.00
CA PHE A 94 -4.52 6.44 23.11
C PHE A 94 -6.05 6.58 23.17
N LEU A 95 -6.73 6.74 22.03
CA LEU A 95 -8.19 6.77 21.97
C LEU A 95 -8.81 5.45 22.43
N GLY A 96 -8.16 4.33 22.13
CA GLY A 96 -8.57 3.00 22.60
C GLY A 96 -8.47 2.81 24.11
N GLY A 97 -7.42 3.37 24.72
CA GLY A 97 -7.20 3.29 26.16
C GLY A 97 -7.96 4.34 26.96
N ARG A 98 -8.24 5.50 26.39
CA ARG A 98 -8.81 6.68 27.05
C ARG A 98 -10.13 7.07 26.40
N LYS A 99 -11.15 7.43 27.20
CA LYS A 99 -12.46 7.91 26.72
C LYS A 99 -12.41 9.38 26.26
N ILE A 100 -11.43 9.74 25.44
CA ILE A 100 -11.16 11.13 25.06
C ILE A 100 -12.29 11.70 24.20
N THR A 101 -12.76 10.95 23.20
CA THR A 101 -13.87 11.35 22.32
C THR A 101 -15.14 11.62 23.10
N ASP A 102 -15.51 10.68 23.98
CA ASP A 102 -16.69 10.79 24.84
C ASP A 102 -16.58 11.99 25.78
N ALA A 103 -15.38 12.23 26.34
CA ALA A 103 -15.13 13.36 27.26
C ALA A 103 -15.21 14.71 26.54
N ILE A 104 -14.69 14.80 25.29
CA ILE A 104 -14.80 16.01 24.45
C ILE A 104 -16.28 16.34 24.19
N ASP A 105 -17.08 15.35 23.82
CA ASP A 105 -18.50 15.57 23.54
C ASP A 105 -19.28 15.96 24.80
N TRP A 106 -18.96 15.35 25.94
CA TRP A 106 -19.55 15.73 27.19
C TRP A 106 -19.18 17.19 27.61
N VAL A 107 -17.91 17.60 27.49
CA VAL A 107 -17.49 18.98 27.82
C VAL A 107 -18.23 20.00 26.97
N LYS A 108 -18.56 19.71 25.71
CA LYS A 108 -19.37 20.61 24.88
C LYS A 108 -20.76 20.89 25.46
N THR A 109 -21.34 19.93 26.21
CA THR A 109 -22.65 20.10 26.88
C THR A 109 -22.61 21.07 28.02
N LEU A 110 -21.44 21.44 28.57
CA LEU A 110 -21.28 22.40 29.65
C LEU A 110 -21.29 23.86 29.19
N LYS A 111 -21.46 24.11 27.90
CA LYS A 111 -21.54 25.47 27.37
C LYS A 111 -22.77 26.18 27.92
N GLY A 112 -22.55 27.34 28.56
CA GLY A 112 -23.63 28.14 29.17
C GLY A 112 -23.69 28.03 30.71
N GLU A 113 -22.93 27.11 31.32
CA GLU A 113 -22.92 26.91 32.78
C GLU A 113 -22.10 27.96 33.54
N GLY A 114 -21.50 28.95 32.89
CA GLY A 114 -20.75 30.05 33.47
C GLY A 114 -19.69 29.57 34.45
N ASP A 115 -19.63 30.19 35.64
CA ASP A 115 -18.65 29.88 36.69
C ASP A 115 -18.80 28.48 37.30
N SER A 116 -19.89 27.75 36.98
CA SER A 116 -20.13 26.39 37.47
C SER A 116 -19.32 25.35 36.71
N VAL A 117 -18.77 25.65 35.51
CA VAL A 117 -18.05 24.71 34.67
C VAL A 117 -16.95 23.97 35.41
N GLY A 118 -16.11 24.67 36.19
CA GLY A 118 -15.02 24.03 36.94
C GLY A 118 -15.52 22.96 37.93
N LYS A 119 -16.61 23.25 38.66
CA LYS A 119 -17.21 22.30 39.63
C LYS A 119 -17.84 21.10 38.91
N LEU A 120 -18.49 21.34 37.76
CA LEU A 120 -19.10 20.27 36.94
C LEU A 120 -18.04 19.34 36.35
N VAL A 121 -16.90 19.89 35.88
CA VAL A 121 -15.77 19.12 35.38
C VAL A 121 -15.20 18.19 36.46
N GLU A 122 -14.94 18.73 37.67
CA GLU A 122 -14.42 17.92 38.78
C GLU A 122 -15.39 16.81 39.21
N LYS A 123 -16.68 17.06 39.19
CA LYS A 123 -17.72 16.06 39.48
C LYS A 123 -17.86 14.99 38.41
N GLY A 124 -17.74 15.38 37.12
CA GLY A 124 -18.01 14.47 35.99
C GLY A 124 -16.79 13.67 35.48
N LYS A 125 -15.57 14.14 35.75
CA LYS A 125 -14.32 13.55 35.18
C LYS A 125 -14.14 12.05 35.45
N SER A 126 -14.66 11.54 36.59
CA SER A 126 -14.56 10.12 36.94
C SER A 126 -15.26 9.18 35.97
N SER A 127 -16.25 9.65 35.19
CA SER A 127 -16.95 8.87 34.17
C SER A 127 -16.06 8.57 32.94
N PHE A 128 -14.96 9.32 32.78
CA PHE A 128 -14.06 9.24 31.62
C PHE A 128 -12.69 8.64 31.97
N VAL A 129 -12.58 7.98 33.10
CA VAL A 129 -11.36 7.24 33.47
C VAL A 129 -11.10 6.15 32.47
N GLY A 130 -9.84 6.02 32.03
CA GLY A 130 -9.35 5.00 31.10
C GLY A 130 -8.00 4.44 31.54
N GLY A 131 -7.46 3.51 30.75
CA GLY A 131 -6.16 2.88 31.00
C GLY A 131 -5.01 3.56 30.28
N GLU A 132 -3.79 3.21 30.68
CA GLU A 132 -2.56 3.57 30.00
C GLU A 132 -2.17 2.47 29.00
N ILE A 133 -1.46 2.83 27.95
CA ILE A 133 -0.92 1.87 26.98
C ILE A 133 0.42 1.26 27.46
N PHE A 134 1.12 1.94 28.36
CA PHE A 134 2.39 1.48 28.93
C PHE A 134 2.25 0.08 29.56
N GLY A 135 3.17 -0.82 29.19
CA GLY A 135 3.18 -2.21 29.66
C GLY A 135 2.09 -3.12 29.07
N LYS A 136 1.14 -2.58 28.30
CA LYS A 136 0.13 -3.36 27.56
C LYS A 136 0.76 -4.04 26.35
N THR A 137 0.12 -5.10 25.87
CA THR A 137 0.59 -5.84 24.68
C THR A 137 -0.15 -5.36 23.46
N LEU A 138 0.62 -4.88 22.46
CA LEU A 138 0.12 -4.61 21.10
C LEU A 138 0.39 -5.81 20.20
N GLY A 139 -0.64 -6.34 19.60
CA GLY A 139 -0.58 -7.31 18.51
C GLY A 139 -0.58 -6.60 17.16
N VAL A 140 0.40 -6.87 16.31
CA VAL A 140 0.51 -6.30 14.96
C VAL A 140 0.38 -7.42 13.94
N ILE A 141 -0.67 -7.37 13.11
CA ILE A 141 -0.89 -8.35 12.03
C ILE A 141 -0.52 -7.70 10.70
N GLY A 142 0.50 -8.26 10.05
CA GLY A 142 1.16 -7.68 8.89
C GLY A 142 2.35 -6.81 9.30
N LEU A 143 3.58 -7.28 8.99
CA LEU A 143 4.85 -6.62 9.27
C LEU A 143 5.48 -6.07 7.97
N GLY A 144 4.64 -5.41 7.16
CA GLY A 144 5.08 -4.56 6.06
C GLY A 144 5.54 -3.19 6.55
N ALA A 145 5.72 -2.23 5.64
CA ALA A 145 6.22 -0.88 5.97
C ALA A 145 5.44 -0.18 7.09
N ILE A 146 4.11 -0.27 7.08
CA ILE A 146 3.25 0.33 8.11
C ILE A 146 3.36 -0.44 9.43
N GLY A 147 3.18 -1.77 9.40
CA GLY A 147 3.19 -2.58 10.61
C GLY A 147 4.51 -2.50 11.37
N ILE A 148 5.64 -2.47 10.67
CA ILE A 148 6.97 -2.27 11.27
C ILE A 148 7.06 -0.89 11.93
N ALA A 149 6.63 0.16 11.24
CA ALA A 149 6.68 1.52 11.78
C ALA A 149 5.82 1.65 13.05
N VAL A 150 4.61 1.05 13.05
CA VAL A 150 3.71 0.99 14.22
C VAL A 150 4.35 0.18 15.36
N ALA A 151 4.87 -1.02 15.05
CA ALA A 151 5.49 -1.91 16.04
C ALA A 151 6.65 -1.22 16.77
N ASN A 152 7.54 -0.58 16.01
CA ASN A 152 8.69 0.12 16.56
C ASN A 152 8.27 1.34 17.40
N ALA A 153 7.31 2.13 16.92
CA ALA A 153 6.80 3.30 17.66
C ALA A 153 6.10 2.89 18.97
N ALA A 154 5.25 1.87 18.92
CA ALA A 154 4.56 1.36 20.11
C ALA A 154 5.55 0.77 21.14
N SER A 155 6.60 0.08 20.68
CA SER A 155 7.68 -0.42 21.54
C SER A 155 8.41 0.74 22.23
N ALA A 156 8.70 1.83 21.50
CA ALA A 156 9.33 3.02 22.08
C ALA A 156 8.42 3.74 23.10
N LEU A 157 7.09 3.60 22.99
CA LEU A 157 6.11 4.09 23.98
C LEU A 157 5.95 3.15 25.18
N GLY A 158 6.73 2.09 25.29
CA GLY A 158 6.74 1.16 26.42
C GLY A 158 5.68 0.05 26.33
N MET A 159 5.06 -0.18 25.18
CA MET A 159 4.22 -1.36 24.97
C MET A 159 5.08 -2.61 24.73
N LYS A 160 4.56 -3.77 25.12
CA LYS A 160 5.05 -5.07 24.64
C LYS A 160 4.48 -5.31 23.26
N VAL A 161 5.33 -5.61 22.26
CA VAL A 161 4.84 -5.78 20.89
C VAL A 161 5.04 -7.22 20.42
N VAL A 162 3.97 -7.81 19.89
CA VAL A 162 3.95 -9.14 19.27
C VAL A 162 3.43 -8.99 17.84
N GLY A 163 4.19 -9.43 16.85
CA GLY A 163 3.82 -9.31 15.45
C GLY A 163 3.72 -10.65 14.74
N CYS A 164 2.86 -10.74 13.74
CA CYS A 164 2.73 -11.91 12.86
C CYS A 164 2.65 -11.47 11.40
N ASP A 165 3.51 -12.06 10.56
CA ASP A 165 3.45 -11.92 9.10
C ASP A 165 4.06 -13.18 8.46
N PRO A 166 3.26 -14.01 7.75
CA PRO A 166 3.76 -15.21 7.10
C PRO A 166 4.68 -14.92 5.90
N PHE A 167 4.72 -13.67 5.42
CA PHE A 167 5.52 -13.23 4.28
C PHE A 167 6.63 -12.25 4.69
N LEU A 168 7.03 -12.25 5.96
CA LEU A 168 8.07 -11.36 6.48
C LEU A 168 9.39 -11.57 5.73
N SER A 169 9.81 -10.58 4.95
CA SER A 169 11.09 -10.61 4.25
C SER A 169 12.27 -10.36 5.21
N THR A 170 13.46 -10.83 4.84
CA THR A 170 14.69 -10.55 5.61
C THR A 170 14.92 -9.04 5.76
N ALA A 171 14.69 -8.26 4.70
CA ALA A 171 14.83 -6.81 4.73
C ALA A 171 13.88 -6.17 5.77
N ASN A 172 12.62 -6.59 5.79
CA ASN A 172 11.63 -6.14 6.76
C ASN A 172 11.99 -6.57 8.19
N ALA A 173 12.46 -7.80 8.37
CA ALA A 173 12.89 -8.30 9.68
C ALA A 173 14.04 -7.48 10.28
N LEU A 174 14.98 -7.04 9.44
CA LEU A 174 16.10 -6.18 9.87
C LEU A 174 15.66 -4.75 10.27
N MET A 175 14.47 -4.32 9.87
CA MET A 175 13.92 -3.01 10.25
C MET A 175 13.13 -3.06 11.56
N LEU A 176 12.78 -4.25 12.05
CA LEU A 176 12.08 -4.40 13.33
C LEU A 176 13.02 -4.14 14.51
N SER A 177 12.49 -3.45 15.51
CA SER A 177 13.15 -3.34 16.82
C SER A 177 13.37 -4.75 17.40
N PRO A 178 14.54 -5.05 17.98
CA PRO A 178 14.79 -6.32 18.65
C PRO A 178 13.82 -6.63 19.82
N ALA A 179 13.14 -5.63 20.34
CA ALA A 179 12.13 -5.78 21.37
C ALA A 179 10.79 -6.33 20.86
N VAL A 180 10.56 -6.35 19.54
CA VAL A 180 9.35 -6.88 18.92
C VAL A 180 9.46 -8.40 18.80
N LYS A 181 8.53 -9.13 19.43
CA LYS A 181 8.45 -10.58 19.32
C LYS A 181 7.65 -10.97 18.07
N VAL A 182 8.26 -11.70 17.14
CA VAL A 182 7.55 -12.28 15.98
C VAL A 182 7.04 -13.68 16.36
N VAL A 183 5.77 -13.94 16.04
CA VAL A 183 5.10 -15.24 16.28
C VAL A 183 4.58 -15.82 14.96
N PRO A 184 4.45 -17.16 14.85
CA PRO A 184 4.13 -17.82 13.58
C PRO A 184 2.66 -17.66 13.14
N SER A 185 1.72 -17.39 14.07
CA SER A 185 0.29 -17.37 13.75
C SER A 185 -0.44 -16.14 14.30
N ARG A 186 -1.55 -15.79 13.65
CA ARG A 186 -2.45 -14.72 14.09
C ARG A 186 -3.14 -15.07 15.41
N GLU A 187 -3.44 -16.34 15.63
CA GLU A 187 -4.08 -16.87 16.84
C GLU A 187 -3.23 -16.59 18.08
N GLU A 188 -1.90 -16.69 17.97
CA GLU A 188 -1.00 -16.33 19.07
C GLU A 188 -1.07 -14.84 19.40
N VAL A 189 -1.18 -14.01 18.35
CA VAL A 189 -1.39 -12.55 18.53
C VAL A 189 -2.71 -12.29 19.22
N TYR A 190 -3.82 -12.87 18.76
CA TYR A 190 -5.15 -12.68 19.35
C TYR A 190 -5.17 -13.02 20.83
N LYS A 191 -4.61 -14.15 21.22
CA LYS A 191 -4.63 -14.63 22.62
C LYS A 191 -3.85 -13.78 23.60
N CYS A 192 -2.79 -13.12 23.15
CA CYS A 192 -1.88 -12.39 24.07
C CYS A 192 -2.07 -10.87 24.05
N ALA A 193 -2.70 -10.29 23.02
CA ALA A 193 -2.77 -8.85 22.82
C ALA A 193 -3.90 -8.18 23.61
N ASP A 194 -3.61 -7.02 24.19
CA ASP A 194 -4.60 -6.10 24.75
C ASP A 194 -5.14 -5.15 23.66
N TYR A 195 -4.31 -4.85 22.67
CA TYR A 195 -4.63 -4.08 21.46
C TYR A 195 -4.21 -4.89 20.24
N VAL A 196 -5.04 -4.93 19.22
CA VAL A 196 -4.72 -5.56 17.93
C VAL A 196 -4.86 -4.53 16.83
N THR A 197 -3.83 -4.38 16.01
CA THR A 197 -3.85 -3.56 14.80
C THR A 197 -3.51 -4.40 13.57
N VAL A 198 -4.15 -4.11 12.44
CA VAL A 198 -4.03 -4.90 11.23
C VAL A 198 -3.52 -4.06 10.06
N HIS A 199 -2.51 -4.58 9.36
CA HIS A 199 -1.83 -3.92 8.24
C HIS A 199 -1.59 -4.91 7.09
N VAL A 200 -2.66 -5.61 6.68
CA VAL A 200 -2.63 -6.56 5.56
C VAL A 200 -3.56 -6.11 4.42
N PRO A 201 -3.28 -6.50 3.17
CA PRO A 201 -4.19 -6.25 2.06
C PRO A 201 -5.47 -7.08 2.19
N LEU A 202 -6.53 -6.61 1.52
CA LEU A 202 -7.74 -7.41 1.33
C LEU A 202 -7.48 -8.47 0.26
N THR A 203 -7.57 -9.72 0.65
CA THR A 203 -7.47 -10.91 -0.21
C THR A 203 -8.59 -11.88 0.16
N PRO A 204 -8.85 -12.94 -0.62
CA PRO A 204 -9.78 -13.99 -0.20
C PRO A 204 -9.48 -14.57 1.19
N ASP A 205 -8.19 -14.69 1.56
CA ASP A 205 -7.73 -15.26 2.84
C ASP A 205 -7.83 -14.29 4.03
N THR A 206 -7.87 -12.98 3.76
CA THR A 206 -7.95 -11.96 4.81
C THR A 206 -9.33 -11.35 4.96
N LYS A 207 -10.21 -11.53 3.97
CA LYS A 207 -11.61 -11.08 4.04
C LYS A 207 -12.32 -11.74 5.23
N GLY A 208 -12.94 -10.94 6.09
CA GLY A 208 -13.65 -11.43 7.28
C GLY A 208 -12.75 -12.11 8.31
N MET A 209 -11.44 -11.79 8.33
CA MET A 209 -10.49 -12.38 9.27
C MET A 209 -10.82 -12.04 10.74
N PHE A 210 -11.54 -10.94 10.99
CA PHE A 210 -12.11 -10.62 12.29
C PHE A 210 -13.61 -10.94 12.27
N ASN A 211 -13.95 -12.18 12.51
CA ASN A 211 -15.30 -12.73 12.67
C ASN A 211 -15.57 -13.12 14.12
N ALA A 212 -16.75 -13.68 14.42
CA ALA A 212 -17.12 -14.05 15.77
C ALA A 212 -16.15 -15.08 16.42
N GLU A 213 -15.64 -16.04 15.62
CA GLU A 213 -14.72 -17.08 16.11
C GLU A 213 -13.36 -16.48 16.47
N THR A 214 -12.78 -15.66 15.58
CA THR A 214 -11.47 -15.07 15.80
C THR A 214 -11.48 -14.00 16.89
N ILE A 215 -12.54 -13.19 16.97
CA ILE A 215 -12.75 -12.24 18.06
C ILE A 215 -12.90 -12.97 19.41
N ALA A 216 -13.54 -14.15 19.42
CA ALA A 216 -13.64 -14.95 20.64
C ALA A 216 -12.27 -15.41 21.19
N LEU A 217 -11.24 -15.53 20.35
CA LEU A 217 -9.86 -15.85 20.78
C LEU A 217 -9.16 -14.66 21.45
N MET A 218 -9.59 -13.43 21.19
CA MET A 218 -8.96 -12.21 21.75
C MET A 218 -9.18 -12.15 23.26
N LYS A 219 -8.40 -11.34 23.96
CA LYS A 219 -8.65 -11.05 25.38
C LYS A 219 -9.99 -10.36 25.59
N GLY A 220 -10.64 -10.59 26.70
CA GLY A 220 -11.81 -9.80 27.13
C GLY A 220 -11.40 -8.34 27.33
N GLY A 221 -12.16 -7.41 26.73
CA GLY A 221 -11.84 -5.98 26.77
C GLY A 221 -10.70 -5.55 25.85
N ALA A 222 -10.34 -6.35 24.84
CA ALA A 222 -9.35 -5.96 23.85
C ALA A 222 -9.83 -4.79 22.98
N VAL A 223 -8.88 -4.04 22.46
CA VAL A 223 -9.11 -2.98 21.46
C VAL A 223 -8.69 -3.48 20.08
N LEU A 224 -9.55 -3.35 19.08
CA LEU A 224 -9.26 -3.68 17.69
C LEU A 224 -9.17 -2.41 16.84
N ILE A 225 -8.07 -2.24 16.11
CA ILE A 225 -7.79 -1.10 15.21
C ILE A 225 -7.66 -1.62 13.78
N ASN A 226 -8.44 -1.06 12.85
CA ASN A 226 -8.43 -1.45 11.45
C ASN A 226 -8.41 -0.22 10.52
N ASN A 227 -7.22 0.19 10.10
CA ASN A 227 -6.98 1.22 9.10
C ASN A 227 -6.43 0.61 7.78
N SER A 228 -6.82 -0.65 7.49
CA SER A 228 -6.42 -1.32 6.26
C SER A 228 -7.54 -1.41 5.24
N ARG A 229 -8.57 -2.22 5.51
CA ARG A 229 -9.79 -2.36 4.67
C ARG A 229 -10.97 -2.76 5.55
N GLY A 230 -12.14 -2.19 5.28
CA GLY A 230 -13.36 -2.46 6.04
C GLY A 230 -13.73 -3.94 6.06
N GLU A 231 -13.60 -4.61 4.92
CA GLU A 231 -14.00 -6.01 4.72
C GLU A 231 -13.12 -7.03 5.47
N LEU A 232 -12.04 -6.58 6.12
CA LEU A 232 -11.25 -7.45 7.01
C LEU A 232 -12.01 -7.82 8.28
N ALA A 233 -12.98 -7.00 8.68
CA ALA A 233 -13.79 -7.22 9.86
C ALA A 233 -15.27 -7.42 9.50
N ASP A 234 -15.89 -8.43 10.08
CA ASP A 234 -17.34 -8.62 10.04
C ASP A 234 -18.01 -7.62 11.00
N ALA A 235 -18.77 -6.69 10.45
CA ALA A 235 -19.39 -5.60 11.21
C ALA A 235 -20.37 -6.13 12.27
N ASP A 236 -21.15 -7.17 11.98
CA ASP A 236 -22.13 -7.73 12.92
C ASP A 236 -21.42 -8.45 14.08
N ALA A 237 -20.32 -9.16 13.80
CA ALA A 237 -19.49 -9.79 14.83
C ALA A 237 -18.80 -8.75 15.72
N VAL A 238 -18.31 -7.65 15.13
CA VAL A 238 -17.71 -6.53 15.87
C VAL A 238 -18.74 -5.87 16.79
N ILE A 239 -19.94 -5.54 16.28
CA ILE A 239 -21.01 -4.93 17.06
C ILE A 239 -21.39 -5.82 18.26
N SER A 240 -21.63 -7.10 18.01
CA SER A 240 -21.96 -8.06 19.07
C SER A 240 -20.84 -8.14 20.14
N ALA A 241 -19.58 -8.08 19.71
CA ALA A 241 -18.43 -8.11 20.62
C ALA A 241 -18.30 -6.83 21.45
N LEU A 242 -18.66 -5.66 20.91
CA LEU A 242 -18.72 -4.40 21.63
C LEU A 242 -19.85 -4.41 22.67
N GLU A 243 -21.02 -4.91 22.30
CA GLU A 243 -22.21 -4.99 23.17
C GLU A 243 -21.99 -5.90 24.37
N CYS A 244 -21.38 -7.07 24.17
CA CYS A 244 -21.09 -8.00 25.27
C CYS A 244 -19.79 -7.69 26.02
N GLY A 245 -19.04 -6.65 25.63
CA GLY A 245 -17.79 -6.23 26.28
C GLY A 245 -16.59 -7.14 25.95
N LYS A 246 -16.70 -8.03 24.98
CA LYS A 246 -15.56 -8.81 24.48
C LYS A 246 -14.51 -7.91 23.84
N LEU A 247 -14.94 -6.92 23.07
CA LEU A 247 -14.13 -5.78 22.67
C LEU A 247 -14.47 -4.56 23.52
N ALA A 248 -13.45 -3.88 24.04
CA ALA A 248 -13.63 -2.60 24.70
C ALA A 248 -13.90 -1.48 23.71
N ARG A 249 -13.18 -1.52 22.55
CA ARG A 249 -13.34 -0.58 21.44
C ARG A 249 -13.01 -1.21 20.11
N TYR A 250 -13.68 -0.72 19.07
CA TYR A 250 -13.29 -0.92 17.66
C TYR A 250 -13.01 0.44 17.03
N ILE A 251 -11.85 0.61 16.41
CA ILE A 251 -11.43 1.87 15.79
C ILE A 251 -11.09 1.60 14.33
N THR A 252 -11.65 2.41 13.43
CA THR A 252 -11.44 2.22 11.99
C THR A 252 -11.56 3.51 11.20
N ASP A 253 -10.78 3.63 10.13
CA ASP A 253 -10.95 4.67 9.12
C ASP A 253 -11.79 4.20 7.89
N PHE A 254 -12.49 3.07 8.03
CA PHE A 254 -13.45 2.53 7.05
C PHE A 254 -14.85 2.47 7.67
N PRO A 255 -15.53 3.62 7.84
CA PRO A 255 -16.88 3.65 8.39
C PRO A 255 -17.88 2.92 7.49
N SER A 256 -18.84 2.24 8.11
CA SER A 256 -20.01 1.69 7.43
C SER A 256 -21.26 2.15 8.14
N ASP A 257 -22.40 2.14 7.47
CA ASP A 257 -23.69 2.53 8.05
C ASP A 257 -24.01 1.76 9.34
N LYS A 258 -23.67 0.47 9.39
CA LYS A 258 -23.84 -0.37 10.57
C LYS A 258 -23.01 0.06 11.78
N LEU A 259 -21.80 0.60 11.56
CA LEU A 259 -20.85 0.94 12.63
C LEU A 259 -21.00 2.37 13.13
N ILE A 260 -21.54 3.27 12.30
CA ILE A 260 -21.72 4.67 12.68
C ILE A 260 -22.73 4.77 13.82
N GLY A 261 -22.32 5.44 14.91
CA GLY A 261 -23.16 5.61 16.11
C GLY A 261 -23.19 4.43 17.07
N VAL A 262 -22.53 3.32 16.75
CA VAL A 262 -22.40 2.19 17.68
C VAL A 262 -21.51 2.60 18.86
N LYS A 263 -21.99 2.33 20.06
CA LYS A 263 -21.25 2.63 21.30
C LYS A 263 -19.90 1.90 21.31
N ASN A 264 -18.83 2.62 21.63
CA ASN A 264 -17.45 2.13 21.63
C ASN A 264 -16.86 1.81 20.23
N ALA A 265 -17.57 2.06 19.14
CA ALA A 265 -16.98 2.15 17.80
C ALA A 265 -16.53 3.59 17.55
N ILE A 266 -15.27 3.78 17.16
CA ILE A 266 -14.71 5.07 16.75
C ILE A 266 -14.44 4.98 15.25
N CYS A 267 -15.21 5.72 14.47
CA CYS A 267 -15.10 5.74 13.03
C CYS A 267 -14.54 7.10 12.57
N VAL A 268 -13.47 7.08 11.78
CA VAL A 268 -12.91 8.29 11.14
C VAL A 268 -12.98 8.14 9.60
N PRO A 269 -12.99 9.23 8.82
CA PRO A 269 -13.25 9.15 7.37
C PRO A 269 -11.95 8.93 6.56
N HIS A 270 -11.43 7.70 6.50
CA HIS A 270 -10.29 7.23 5.69
C HIS A 270 -9.08 8.18 5.75
N LEU A 271 -8.61 8.49 6.96
CA LEU A 271 -7.57 9.48 7.22
C LEU A 271 -6.14 8.93 7.22
N GLY A 272 -5.96 7.61 7.11
CA GLY A 272 -4.67 6.95 7.27
C GLY A 272 -3.53 7.56 6.43
N ALA A 273 -3.82 7.99 5.20
CA ALA A 273 -2.83 8.60 4.30
C ALA A 273 -3.12 10.07 3.98
N SER A 274 -4.03 10.72 4.70
CA SER A 274 -4.51 12.07 4.38
C SER A 274 -3.67 13.14 5.08
N THR A 275 -2.37 13.18 4.77
CA THR A 275 -1.45 14.25 5.18
C THR A 275 -0.70 14.80 3.98
N PRO A 276 -0.32 16.08 3.96
CA PRO A 276 0.48 16.66 2.87
C PRO A 276 1.77 15.86 2.61
N GLU A 277 2.46 15.44 3.66
CA GLU A 277 3.72 14.69 3.57
C GLU A 277 3.51 13.30 2.94
N ALA A 278 2.40 12.61 3.24
CA ALA A 278 2.08 11.34 2.60
C ALA A 278 1.76 11.52 1.11
N GLU A 279 1.04 12.58 0.76
CA GLU A 279 0.76 12.94 -0.63
C GLU A 279 2.03 13.24 -1.41
N ASP A 280 2.93 14.04 -0.83
CA ASP A 280 4.23 14.39 -1.38
C ASP A 280 5.10 13.13 -1.59
N ASN A 281 5.24 12.29 -0.57
CA ASN A 281 6.02 11.07 -0.66
C ASN A 281 5.46 10.10 -1.72
N CYS A 282 4.14 9.96 -1.81
CA CYS A 282 3.51 9.14 -2.84
C CYS A 282 3.77 9.70 -4.24
N ALA A 283 3.65 11.00 -4.44
CA ALA A 283 3.88 11.65 -5.73
C ALA A 283 5.34 11.49 -6.19
N LEU A 284 6.29 11.75 -5.29
CA LEU A 284 7.73 11.60 -5.55
C LEU A 284 8.11 10.15 -5.90
N MET A 285 7.60 9.17 -5.12
CA MET A 285 7.87 7.76 -5.39
C MET A 285 7.27 7.32 -6.73
N ALA A 286 6.03 7.68 -7.03
CA ALA A 286 5.37 7.36 -8.28
C ALA A 286 6.10 7.97 -9.49
N ALA A 287 6.51 9.23 -9.39
CA ALA A 287 7.23 9.92 -10.46
C ALA A 287 8.60 9.27 -10.73
N LYS A 288 9.37 8.97 -9.67
CA LYS A 288 10.69 8.30 -9.82
C LYS A 288 10.57 6.93 -10.48
N GLN A 289 9.59 6.13 -10.09
CA GLN A 289 9.35 4.80 -10.68
C GLN A 289 8.94 4.91 -12.15
N LEU A 290 8.09 5.88 -12.49
CA LEU A 290 7.63 6.09 -13.85
C LEU A 290 8.78 6.50 -14.78
N VAL A 291 9.61 7.45 -14.36
CA VAL A 291 10.78 7.91 -15.13
C VAL A 291 11.81 6.78 -15.28
N ASP A 292 12.14 6.07 -14.20
CA ASP A 292 13.10 4.97 -14.25
C ASP A 292 12.64 3.85 -15.20
N TYR A 293 11.34 3.52 -15.20
CA TYR A 293 10.81 2.57 -16.16
C TYR A 293 10.87 3.10 -17.60
N ILE A 294 10.52 4.35 -17.83
CA ILE A 294 10.53 4.93 -19.18
C ILE A 294 11.96 4.98 -19.73
N GLU A 295 12.92 5.45 -18.95
CA GLU A 295 14.30 5.70 -19.36
C GLU A 295 15.19 4.46 -19.30
N ASN A 296 14.99 3.59 -18.30
CA ASN A 296 15.87 2.46 -18.02
C ASN A 296 15.19 1.09 -18.12
N GLY A 297 13.85 1.04 -18.27
CA GLY A 297 13.10 -0.22 -18.32
C GLY A 297 13.01 -0.94 -16.96
N ASN A 298 13.41 -0.32 -15.86
CA ASN A 298 13.36 -0.94 -14.55
C ASN A 298 11.93 -1.00 -14.00
N ILE A 299 11.52 -2.13 -13.46
CA ILE A 299 10.22 -2.32 -12.80
C ILE A 299 10.43 -2.49 -11.30
N VAL A 300 9.95 -1.51 -10.52
CA VAL A 300 9.94 -1.54 -9.06
C VAL A 300 8.53 -1.24 -8.58
N ASN A 301 8.02 -2.00 -7.60
CA ASN A 301 6.66 -1.83 -7.04
C ASN A 301 5.51 -1.92 -8.06
N SER A 302 5.65 -2.70 -9.13
CA SER A 302 4.54 -2.95 -10.04
C SER A 302 3.54 -3.93 -9.44
N VAL A 303 2.25 -3.63 -9.64
CA VAL A 303 1.16 -4.51 -9.19
C VAL A 303 0.87 -5.64 -10.19
N ASN A 304 1.25 -5.49 -11.44
CA ASN A 304 0.91 -6.42 -12.52
C ASN A 304 2.08 -7.15 -13.16
N TYR A 305 3.29 -6.61 -13.13
CA TYR A 305 4.49 -7.26 -13.66
C TYR A 305 5.49 -7.57 -12.54
N PRO A 306 6.43 -8.50 -12.75
CA PRO A 306 7.45 -8.82 -11.74
C PRO A 306 8.39 -7.64 -11.53
N ALA A 307 8.89 -7.48 -10.31
CA ALA A 307 9.96 -6.53 -10.03
C ALA A 307 11.26 -7.02 -10.67
N LEU A 308 11.78 -6.25 -11.61
CA LEU A 308 13.03 -6.50 -12.30
C LEU A 308 13.75 -5.18 -12.54
N SER A 309 14.90 -5.00 -11.91
CA SER A 309 15.75 -3.83 -12.04
C SER A 309 17.20 -4.29 -12.19
N ALA A 310 17.90 -3.74 -13.15
CA ALA A 310 19.31 -3.99 -13.40
C ALA A 310 19.98 -2.71 -13.92
N PRO A 311 21.24 -2.45 -13.56
CA PRO A 311 22.03 -1.43 -14.26
C PRO A 311 21.98 -1.68 -15.76
N LYS A 312 21.91 -0.61 -16.58
CA LYS A 312 21.97 -0.74 -18.02
C LYS A 312 23.41 -0.98 -18.42
N GLU A 313 23.65 -2.11 -19.10
CA GLU A 313 24.94 -2.49 -19.63
C GLU A 313 24.88 -2.51 -21.18
N GLY A 314 25.98 -2.15 -21.84
CA GLY A 314 26.02 -2.09 -23.30
C GLY A 314 25.40 -0.82 -23.92
N ALA A 315 25.18 -0.85 -25.23
CA ALA A 315 24.78 0.30 -26.05
C ALA A 315 23.25 0.51 -26.09
N ALA A 316 22.48 -0.58 -25.93
CA ALA A 316 21.02 -0.52 -25.93
C ALA A 316 20.42 -1.61 -25.05
N ARG A 317 19.17 -1.38 -24.64
CA ARG A 317 18.37 -2.32 -23.85
C ARG A 317 17.09 -2.67 -24.59
N ILE A 318 16.81 -3.95 -24.70
CA ILE A 318 15.56 -4.50 -25.23
C ILE A 318 14.71 -4.96 -24.04
N CYS A 319 13.52 -4.40 -23.89
CA CYS A 319 12.56 -4.72 -22.83
C CYS A 319 11.39 -5.48 -23.45
N VAL A 320 11.11 -6.69 -22.97
CA VAL A 320 10.08 -7.56 -23.51
C VAL A 320 9.06 -7.94 -22.44
N HIS A 321 7.81 -7.54 -22.64
CA HIS A 321 6.67 -8.07 -21.88
C HIS A 321 6.15 -9.32 -22.59
N HIS A 322 6.00 -10.42 -21.87
CA HIS A 322 5.57 -11.68 -22.48
C HIS A 322 4.75 -12.55 -21.51
N LYS A 323 4.08 -13.54 -22.06
CA LYS A 323 3.43 -14.59 -21.27
C LYS A 323 4.49 -15.51 -20.65
N ASN A 324 4.24 -15.98 -19.45
CA ASN A 324 5.11 -16.95 -18.77
C ASN A 324 4.88 -18.36 -19.33
N VAL A 325 5.39 -18.61 -20.54
CA VAL A 325 5.30 -19.89 -21.23
C VAL A 325 6.69 -20.42 -21.60
N ALA A 326 6.78 -21.72 -21.89
CA ALA A 326 8.06 -22.36 -22.22
C ALA A 326 8.71 -21.77 -23.47
N ASN A 327 10.04 -21.85 -23.55
CA ASN A 327 10.85 -21.52 -24.70
C ASN A 327 10.96 -20.03 -25.09
N MET A 328 10.49 -19.09 -24.26
CA MET A 328 10.55 -17.65 -24.58
C MET A 328 12.00 -17.15 -24.64
N ILE A 329 12.79 -17.43 -23.60
CA ILE A 329 14.18 -16.99 -23.49
C ILE A 329 15.03 -17.51 -24.67
N ALA A 330 14.86 -18.77 -25.04
CA ALA A 330 15.60 -19.35 -26.18
C ALA A 330 15.29 -18.64 -27.51
N GLN A 331 14.03 -18.27 -27.74
CA GLN A 331 13.62 -17.51 -28.90
C GLN A 331 14.16 -16.08 -28.89
N PHE A 332 14.19 -15.39 -27.73
CA PHE A 332 14.77 -14.05 -27.63
C PHE A 332 16.27 -14.07 -27.93
N THR A 333 17.01 -15.00 -27.31
CA THR A 333 18.46 -15.10 -27.51
C THR A 333 18.81 -15.48 -28.93
N ALA A 334 18.04 -16.39 -29.58
CA ALA A 334 18.20 -16.72 -30.97
C ALA A 334 17.95 -15.52 -31.92
N ALA A 335 16.91 -14.72 -31.66
CA ALA A 335 16.62 -13.53 -32.45
C ALA A 335 17.74 -12.48 -32.33
N VAL A 336 18.26 -12.22 -31.12
CA VAL A 336 19.36 -11.29 -30.88
C VAL A 336 20.65 -11.80 -31.58
N SER A 337 20.99 -13.05 -31.41
CA SER A 337 22.17 -13.68 -32.06
C SER A 337 22.07 -13.63 -33.57
N SER A 338 20.90 -13.94 -34.16
CA SER A 338 20.68 -13.89 -35.62
C SER A 338 20.78 -12.46 -36.15
N ALA A 339 20.58 -11.45 -35.36
CA ALA A 339 20.83 -10.05 -35.72
C ALA A 339 22.31 -9.61 -35.58
N GLY A 340 23.20 -10.56 -35.26
CA GLY A 340 24.64 -10.29 -35.10
C GLY A 340 25.02 -9.50 -33.87
N LEU A 341 24.14 -9.45 -32.82
CA LEU A 341 24.38 -8.73 -31.59
C LEU A 341 24.85 -9.67 -30.49
N ASN A 342 25.75 -9.15 -29.62
CA ASN A 342 26.14 -9.80 -28.38
C ASN A 342 25.27 -9.35 -27.23
N ILE A 343 24.87 -10.28 -26.35
CA ILE A 343 24.14 -10.00 -25.12
C ILE A 343 25.16 -9.73 -24.01
N GLU A 344 25.14 -8.51 -23.47
CA GLU A 344 26.03 -8.10 -22.38
C GLU A 344 25.42 -8.47 -21.01
N ASN A 345 24.10 -8.34 -20.89
CA ASN A 345 23.36 -8.71 -19.69
C ASN A 345 21.94 -9.16 -20.09
N MET A 346 21.40 -10.11 -19.34
CA MET A 346 20.02 -10.57 -19.54
C MET A 346 19.42 -10.97 -18.20
N ALA A 347 18.21 -10.52 -17.96
CA ALA A 347 17.43 -10.92 -16.80
C ALA A 347 15.97 -11.11 -17.19
N ASP A 348 15.38 -12.19 -16.69
CA ASP A 348 13.97 -12.52 -16.89
C ASP A 348 13.32 -12.89 -15.58
N LYS A 349 12.11 -12.41 -15.33
CA LYS A 349 11.30 -12.76 -14.16
C LYS A 349 9.84 -12.92 -14.54
N SER A 350 9.16 -13.81 -13.83
CA SER A 350 7.72 -14.05 -13.96
C SER A 350 6.95 -13.66 -12.71
N LYS A 351 5.67 -13.33 -12.92
CA LYS A 351 4.65 -13.10 -11.88
C LYS A 351 3.32 -13.66 -12.40
N GLY A 352 2.94 -14.84 -11.92
CA GLY A 352 1.79 -15.57 -12.47
C GLY A 352 1.96 -15.88 -13.95
N ASP A 353 0.98 -15.52 -14.76
CA ASP A 353 0.93 -15.79 -16.19
C ASP A 353 1.76 -14.84 -17.06
N PHE A 354 2.38 -13.83 -16.46
CA PHE A 354 3.13 -12.79 -17.15
C PHE A 354 4.58 -12.75 -16.72
N ALA A 355 5.44 -12.33 -17.63
CA ALA A 355 6.86 -12.18 -17.41
C ALA A 355 7.39 -10.89 -18.04
N TYR A 356 8.55 -10.48 -17.60
CA TYR A 356 9.27 -9.33 -18.10
C TYR A 356 10.75 -9.66 -18.24
N CYS A 357 11.29 -9.41 -19.44
CA CYS A 357 12.68 -9.65 -19.78
C CYS A 357 13.40 -8.35 -20.14
N ILE A 358 14.60 -8.18 -19.61
CA ILE A 358 15.56 -7.15 -20.00
C ILE A 358 16.74 -7.83 -20.69
N ILE A 359 17.15 -7.33 -21.88
CA ILE A 359 18.30 -7.81 -22.64
C ILE A 359 19.14 -6.59 -23.03
N ASP A 360 20.33 -6.49 -22.47
CA ASP A 360 21.29 -5.45 -22.83
C ASP A 360 22.22 -5.97 -23.93
N VAL A 361 22.42 -5.16 -24.96
CA VAL A 361 23.19 -5.54 -26.15
C VAL A 361 24.32 -4.55 -26.46
N ASN A 362 25.39 -5.06 -27.07
CA ASN A 362 26.64 -4.33 -27.34
C ASN A 362 26.53 -3.22 -28.42
N ALA A 363 25.44 -3.22 -29.19
CA ALA A 363 25.19 -2.19 -30.21
C ALA A 363 23.70 -1.89 -30.33
N LYS A 364 23.36 -0.71 -30.88
CA LYS A 364 21.95 -0.35 -31.11
C LYS A 364 21.33 -1.29 -32.15
N PRO A 365 20.25 -2.02 -31.81
CA PRO A 365 19.63 -2.95 -32.73
C PRO A 365 18.92 -2.22 -33.89
N ALA A 366 18.89 -2.86 -35.05
CA ALA A 366 18.03 -2.41 -36.14
C ALA A 366 16.53 -2.54 -35.72
N PRO A 367 15.64 -1.68 -36.25
CA PRO A 367 14.21 -1.73 -35.93
C PRO A 367 13.54 -3.07 -36.21
N GLU A 368 14.08 -3.84 -37.17
CA GLU A 368 13.61 -5.17 -37.55
C GLU A 368 13.72 -6.19 -36.42
N LEU A 369 14.73 -6.09 -35.54
CA LEU A 369 14.88 -7.00 -34.40
C LEU A 369 13.71 -6.85 -33.42
N ALA A 370 13.29 -5.64 -33.14
CA ALA A 370 12.13 -5.40 -32.26
C ALA A 370 10.85 -6.02 -32.88
N LYS A 371 10.67 -5.93 -34.20
CA LYS A 371 9.54 -6.55 -34.91
C LYS A 371 9.62 -8.07 -34.87
N THR A 372 10.83 -8.63 -35.08
CA THR A 372 11.07 -10.08 -35.01
C THR A 372 10.71 -10.61 -33.62
N ILE A 373 11.16 -9.96 -32.55
CA ILE A 373 10.83 -10.37 -31.20
C ILE A 373 9.33 -10.18 -30.90
N ALA A 374 8.72 -9.10 -31.37
CA ALA A 374 7.29 -8.85 -31.18
C ALA A 374 6.39 -9.87 -31.91
N ALA A 375 6.90 -10.52 -32.98
CA ALA A 375 6.18 -11.55 -33.72
C ALA A 375 6.23 -12.93 -33.04
N ILE A 376 7.04 -13.13 -32.03
CA ILE A 376 7.11 -14.39 -31.26
C ILE A 376 5.80 -14.58 -30.48
N ASP A 377 5.19 -15.77 -30.64
CA ASP A 377 3.95 -16.07 -29.91
C ASP A 377 4.17 -15.99 -28.39
N GLY A 378 3.26 -15.32 -27.72
CA GLY A 378 3.37 -15.03 -26.29
C GLY A 378 4.04 -13.70 -25.96
N VAL A 379 4.65 -13.00 -26.89
CA VAL A 379 5.14 -11.63 -26.69
C VAL A 379 3.97 -10.65 -26.69
N ILE A 380 3.95 -9.72 -25.75
CA ILE A 380 2.89 -8.73 -25.57
C ILE A 380 3.36 -7.35 -26.06
N LYS A 381 4.55 -6.95 -25.67
CA LYS A 381 5.12 -5.63 -26.02
C LYS A 381 6.65 -5.68 -26.01
N VAL A 382 7.25 -5.00 -26.98
CA VAL A 382 8.72 -4.83 -27.06
C VAL A 382 9.05 -3.35 -27.09
N ARG A 383 10.07 -2.97 -26.33
CA ARG A 383 10.64 -1.61 -26.33
C ARG A 383 12.15 -1.71 -26.47
N VAL A 384 12.75 -0.77 -27.17
CA VAL A 384 14.22 -0.57 -27.25
C VAL A 384 14.54 0.79 -26.65
N ILE A 385 15.47 0.82 -25.68
CA ILE A 385 15.90 1.98 -24.93
C ILE A 385 17.38 2.25 -25.16
#